data_383408dfcac5d0cfa02a4ad5957a504b
#
_entry.id   383408dfcac5d0cfa02a4ad5957a504b
#
_cell.length_a   1.000
_cell.length_b   1.000
_cell.length_c   1.000
_cell.angle_alpha   90.00
_cell.angle_beta   90.00
_cell.angle_gamma   90.00
#
_symmetry.space_group_name_H-M   'P 1'
#
loop_
_entity.id
_entity.type
_entity.pdbx_description
1 polymer ?
#
loop_
_entity_poly.entity_id
_entity_poly.type
_entity_poly.pdbx_seq_one_letter_code
_entity_poly.pdbx_strand_id
1 'polypeptide(L)'
;MTMVWVDLQPGAGGCQPILDFLSEILPDSRAFDGCQGLKVYQEGDGEALVFIEYWDSAAHYQRYLDWRTESGVLNKLVDLLAEPPVIRIAEDTGV
;
A
#
# COMPACT_ATOMS: atom_id res chain seq x y z
N MET A 1 14.85 8.84 5.22
CA MET A 1 13.71 7.89 5.22
C MET A 1 12.75 8.24 4.10
N THR A 2 12.27 7.24 3.44
CA THR A 2 11.36 7.38 2.29
C THR A 2 9.93 7.19 2.74
N MET A 3 9.04 8.11 2.34
CA MET A 3 7.60 7.97 2.54
C MET A 3 6.97 7.50 1.24
N VAL A 4 6.03 6.54 1.35
CA VAL A 4 5.23 6.08 0.21
C VAL A 4 3.76 6.35 0.53
N TRP A 5 3.08 6.98 -0.40
CA TRP A 5 1.65 7.26 -0.34
C TRP A 5 0.97 6.48 -1.46
N VAL A 6 -0.04 5.70 -1.13
CA VAL A 6 -0.77 4.90 -2.12
C VAL A 6 -2.26 5.20 -2.01
N ASP A 7 -2.84 5.70 -3.10
CA ASP A 7 -4.28 5.92 -3.20
C ASP A 7 -4.94 4.68 -3.81
N LEU A 8 -6.02 4.21 -3.16
CA LEU A 8 -6.81 3.07 -3.62
C LEU A 8 -8.27 3.50 -3.80
N GLN A 9 -8.78 3.29 -5.02
CA GLN A 9 -10.19 3.52 -5.32
C GLN A 9 -10.91 2.18 -5.36
N PRO A 10 -11.80 1.89 -4.37
CA PRO A 10 -12.50 0.61 -4.33
C PRO A 10 -13.38 0.39 -5.56
N GLY A 11 -13.43 -0.86 -6.00
CA GLY A 11 -14.32 -1.31 -7.06
C GLY A 11 -15.75 -1.52 -6.55
N ALA A 12 -16.52 -2.30 -7.29
CA ALA A 12 -17.96 -2.53 -7.02
C ALA A 12 -18.24 -3.12 -5.64
N GLY A 13 -17.27 -3.86 -5.05
CA GLY A 13 -17.40 -4.45 -3.72
C GLY A 13 -17.20 -3.47 -2.56
N GLY A 14 -16.75 -2.24 -2.82
CA GLY A 14 -16.47 -1.25 -1.78
C GLY A 14 -15.17 -1.49 -1.04
N CYS A 15 -15.04 -0.87 0.12
CA CYS A 15 -13.80 -0.94 0.93
C CYS A 15 -13.64 -2.26 1.67
N GLN A 16 -14.70 -2.90 2.12
CA GLN A 16 -14.59 -4.04 3.04
C GLN A 16 -13.79 -5.23 2.47
N PRO A 17 -14.00 -5.67 1.22
CA PRO A 17 -13.17 -6.73 0.65
C PRO A 17 -11.69 -6.38 0.61
N ILE A 18 -11.37 -5.10 0.37
CA ILE A 18 -9.98 -4.61 0.37
C ILE A 18 -9.41 -4.69 1.78
N LEU A 19 -10.14 -4.19 2.78
CA LEU A 19 -9.69 -4.21 4.17
C LEU A 19 -9.48 -5.64 4.68
N ASP A 20 -10.37 -6.55 4.34
CA ASP A 20 -10.23 -7.97 4.71
C ASP A 20 -8.96 -8.58 4.08
N PHE A 21 -8.72 -8.31 2.81
CA PHE A 21 -7.52 -8.77 2.12
C PHE A 21 -6.25 -8.18 2.74
N LEU A 22 -6.26 -6.87 3.02
CA LEU A 22 -5.11 -6.19 3.62
C LEU A 22 -4.81 -6.71 5.03
N SER A 23 -5.82 -7.05 5.82
CA SER A 23 -5.59 -7.60 7.16
C SER A 23 -4.83 -8.92 7.12
N GLU A 24 -4.96 -9.67 6.03
CA GLU A 24 -4.22 -10.91 5.83
C GLU A 24 -2.78 -10.69 5.37
N ILE A 25 -2.54 -9.72 4.49
CA ILE A 25 -1.23 -9.56 3.84
C ILE A 25 -0.31 -8.55 4.51
N LEU A 26 -0.83 -7.54 5.20
CA LEU A 26 0.00 -6.45 5.73
C LEU A 26 0.93 -6.83 6.87
N PRO A 27 0.67 -7.85 7.72
CA PRO A 27 1.69 -8.29 8.66
C PRO A 27 3.02 -8.63 8.01
N ASP A 28 3.00 -9.30 6.85
CA ASP A 28 4.21 -9.63 6.10
C ASP A 28 4.85 -8.38 5.46
N SER A 29 4.03 -7.40 5.06
CA SER A 29 4.54 -6.11 4.57
C SER A 29 5.31 -5.38 5.66
N ARG A 30 4.75 -5.33 6.87
CA ARG A 30 5.37 -4.66 8.01
C ARG A 30 6.66 -5.34 8.46
N ALA A 31 6.78 -6.65 8.23
CA ALA A 31 7.96 -7.43 8.54
C ALA A 31 9.00 -7.43 7.43
N PHE A 32 8.69 -6.87 6.26
CA PHE A 32 9.61 -6.86 5.13
C PHE A 32 10.82 -5.95 5.42
N ASP A 33 11.99 -6.36 4.92
CA ASP A 33 13.23 -5.62 5.12
C ASP A 33 13.10 -4.16 4.68
N GLY A 34 13.42 -3.25 5.58
CA GLY A 34 13.36 -1.81 5.34
C GLY A 34 12.02 -1.14 5.66
N CYS A 35 10.97 -1.90 5.96
CA CYS A 35 9.68 -1.30 6.35
C CYS A 35 9.76 -0.75 7.76
N GLN A 36 9.50 0.56 7.91
CA GLN A 36 9.49 1.25 9.19
C GLN A 36 8.06 1.56 9.68
N GLY A 37 7.07 1.17 8.95
CA GLY A 37 5.67 1.32 9.31
C GLY A 37 4.78 1.44 8.08
N LEU A 38 3.56 0.93 8.23
CA LEU A 38 2.55 1.01 7.19
C LEU A 38 1.20 1.07 7.88
N LYS A 39 0.40 2.08 7.53
CA LYS A 39 -0.96 2.23 8.03
C LYS A 39 -1.92 2.46 6.89
N VAL A 40 -3.15 1.98 7.08
CA VAL A 40 -4.24 2.14 6.14
C VAL A 40 -5.24 3.12 6.72
N TYR A 41 -5.60 4.13 5.95
CA TYR A 41 -6.59 5.14 6.33
C TYR A 41 -7.77 5.07 5.37
N GLN A 42 -8.96 5.32 5.89
CA GLN A 42 -10.18 5.46 5.08
C GLN A 42 -10.54 6.93 5.02
N GLU A 43 -10.73 7.47 3.82
CA GLU A 43 -11.11 8.87 3.67
C GLU A 43 -12.53 9.14 4.15
N GLY A 44 -12.79 10.39 4.53
CA GLY A 44 -13.93 10.88 5.30
C GLY A 44 -15.30 10.27 5.06
N ASP A 45 -15.69 10.04 3.80
CA ASP A 45 -16.99 9.44 3.44
C ASP A 45 -16.93 7.91 3.30
N GLY A 46 -15.73 7.31 3.48
CA GLY A 46 -15.54 5.87 3.36
C GLY A 46 -15.40 5.35 1.94
N GLU A 47 -15.24 6.23 0.95
CA GLU A 47 -15.20 5.83 -0.46
C GLU A 47 -13.80 5.50 -0.97
N ALA A 48 -12.76 5.92 -0.28
CA ALA A 48 -11.37 5.72 -0.70
C ALA A 48 -10.51 5.28 0.46
N LEU A 49 -9.44 4.55 0.14
CA LEU A 49 -8.43 4.12 1.09
C LEU A 49 -7.08 4.70 0.71
N VAL A 50 -6.23 4.94 1.72
CA VAL A 50 -4.88 5.47 1.55
C VAL A 50 -3.93 4.65 2.39
N PHE A 51 -2.79 4.25 1.81
CA PHE A 51 -1.66 3.73 2.59
C PHE A 51 -0.67 4.86 2.83
N ILE A 52 -0.19 4.96 4.06
CA ILE A 52 0.96 5.77 4.40
C ILE A 52 2.03 4.81 4.89
N GLU A 53 3.17 4.79 4.21
CA GLU A 53 4.24 3.85 4.49
C GLU A 53 5.56 4.59 4.67
N TYR A 54 6.42 4.07 5.54
CA TYR A 54 7.77 4.57 5.73
C TYR A 54 8.76 3.44 5.50
N TRP A 55 9.79 3.71 4.71
CA TRP A 55 10.81 2.75 4.31
C TRP A 55 12.20 3.34 4.51
N ASP A 56 13.19 2.47 4.75
CA ASP A 56 14.58 2.91 4.90
C ASP A 56 15.09 3.64 3.66
N SER A 57 14.68 3.20 2.47
CA SER A 57 15.03 3.81 1.19
C SER A 57 14.01 3.46 0.12
N ALA A 58 14.03 4.20 -0.98
CA ALA A 58 13.21 3.88 -2.15
C ALA A 58 13.57 2.50 -2.72
N ALA A 59 14.84 2.09 -2.63
CA ALA A 59 15.28 0.78 -3.09
C ALA A 59 14.66 -0.36 -2.26
N HIS A 60 14.51 -0.18 -0.95
CA HIS A 60 13.82 -1.16 -0.10
C HIS A 60 12.37 -1.30 -0.50
N TYR A 61 11.69 -0.19 -0.74
CA TYR A 61 10.30 -0.22 -1.21
C TYR A 61 10.19 -0.91 -2.57
N GLN A 62 11.10 -0.65 -3.50
CA GLN A 62 11.07 -1.27 -4.82
C GLN A 62 11.21 -2.80 -4.73
N ARG A 63 12.11 -3.29 -3.86
CA ARG A 63 12.26 -4.73 -3.62
C ARG A 63 10.98 -5.34 -3.07
N TYR A 64 10.34 -4.64 -2.15
CA TYR A 64 9.05 -5.05 -1.61
C TYR A 64 7.98 -5.13 -2.70
N LEU A 65 7.88 -4.09 -3.53
CA LEU A 65 6.88 -4.03 -4.60
C LEU A 65 7.11 -5.14 -5.63
N ASP A 66 8.38 -5.41 -5.99
CA ASP A 66 8.75 -6.50 -6.88
C ASP A 66 8.30 -7.86 -6.31
N TRP A 67 8.53 -8.07 -5.03
CA TRP A 67 8.09 -9.30 -4.35
C TRP A 67 6.57 -9.46 -4.39
N ARG A 68 5.81 -8.40 -4.12
CA ARG A 68 4.35 -8.45 -4.18
C ARG A 68 3.84 -8.68 -5.60
N THR A 69 4.53 -8.13 -6.58
CA THR A 69 4.20 -8.34 -7.99
C THR A 69 4.45 -9.79 -8.39
N GLU A 70 5.61 -10.33 -8.07
CA GLU A 70 6.00 -11.70 -8.42
C GLU A 70 5.12 -12.76 -7.73
N SER A 71 4.72 -12.49 -6.49
CA SER A 71 3.87 -13.41 -5.72
C SER A 71 2.39 -13.39 -6.14
N GLY A 72 2.00 -12.45 -7.02
CA GLY A 72 0.62 -12.29 -7.48
C GLY A 72 -0.27 -11.53 -6.51
N VAL A 73 0.25 -11.10 -5.36
CA VAL A 73 -0.53 -10.37 -4.33
C VAL A 73 -0.98 -9.02 -4.85
N LEU A 74 -0.10 -8.29 -5.57
CA LEU A 74 -0.46 -6.99 -6.12
C LEU A 74 -1.62 -7.11 -7.12
N ASN A 75 -1.61 -8.13 -7.99
CA ASN A 75 -2.70 -8.35 -8.93
C ASN A 75 -4.02 -8.65 -8.23
N LYS A 76 -3.99 -9.41 -7.13
CA LYS A 76 -5.20 -9.67 -6.34
C LYS A 76 -5.77 -8.39 -5.73
N LEU A 77 -4.90 -7.49 -5.27
CA LEU A 77 -5.34 -6.19 -4.77
C LEU A 77 -5.96 -5.36 -5.89
N VAL A 78 -5.30 -5.27 -7.05
CA VAL A 78 -5.78 -4.50 -8.20
C VAL A 78 -7.16 -4.98 -8.67
N ASP A 79 -7.43 -6.27 -8.61
CA ASP A 79 -8.74 -6.85 -8.97
C ASP A 79 -9.88 -6.34 -8.08
N LEU A 80 -9.59 -5.84 -6.89
CA LEU A 80 -10.58 -5.28 -5.97
C LEU A 80 -10.80 -3.77 -6.17
N LEU A 81 -10.02 -3.14 -7.06
CA LEU A 81 -10.02 -1.70 -7.27
C LEU A 81 -10.76 -1.32 -8.55
N ALA A 82 -11.33 -0.10 -8.57
CA ALA A 82 -11.95 0.47 -9.76
C ALA A 82 -10.93 0.88 -10.81
N GLU A 83 -9.72 1.24 -10.38
CA GLU A 83 -8.62 1.68 -11.23
C GLU A 83 -7.28 1.31 -10.58
N PRO A 84 -6.16 1.32 -11.32
CA PRO A 84 -4.86 1.01 -10.74
C PRO A 84 -4.52 1.93 -9.57
N PRO A 85 -3.80 1.42 -8.56
CA PRO A 85 -3.38 2.26 -7.44
C PRO A 85 -2.45 3.38 -7.90
N VAL A 86 -2.56 4.55 -7.28
CA VAL A 86 -1.64 5.67 -7.53
C VAL A 86 -0.60 5.66 -6.42
N ILE A 87 0.66 5.50 -6.79
CA ILE A 87 1.78 5.39 -5.87
C ILE A 87 2.64 6.66 -5.99
N ARG A 88 2.87 7.34 -4.86
CA ARG A 88 3.76 8.49 -4.78
C ARG A 88 4.86 8.20 -3.78
N ILE A 89 6.08 8.53 -4.15
CA ILE A 89 7.28 8.31 -3.33
C ILE A 89 7.94 9.66 -3.07
N ALA A 90 8.25 9.95 -1.81
CA ALA A 90 8.86 11.20 -1.41
C ALA A 90 9.96 10.95 -0.38
N GLU A 91 11.02 11.73 -0.46
CA GLU A 91 12.13 11.66 0.48
C GLU A 91 12.01 12.74 1.54
N ASP A 92 12.44 12.41 2.76
CA ASP A 92 12.54 13.38 3.85
C ASP A 92 13.53 14.46 3.45
N THR A 93 13.11 15.72 3.53
CA THR A 93 13.97 16.86 3.18
C THR A 93 14.85 17.33 4.32
N GLY A 94 14.60 16.87 5.52
CA GLY A 94 15.28 17.34 6.72
C GLY A 94 14.74 18.67 7.27
N VAL A 95 13.70 19.21 6.63
CA VAL A 95 13.06 20.45 7.10
C VAL A 95 12.11 20.16 8.24
#